data_04c21f81431f2096a1c19f0db96141f3
#
_entry.id   04c21f81431f2096a1c19f0db96141f3
#
_cell.length_a   1.000
_cell.length_b   1.000
_cell.length_c   1.000
_cell.angle_alpha   90.00
_cell.angle_beta   90.00
_cell.angle_gamma   90.00
#
_symmetry.space_group_name_H-M   'P 1'
#
loop_
_entity.id
_entity.type
_entity.pdbx_description
1 polymer ?
#
loop_
_entity_poly.entity_id
_entity_poly.type
_entity_poly.pdbx_seq_one_letter_code
_entity_poly.pdbx_strand_id
1 'polypeptide(L)'
;MQMQIPKQKVRVRIKTESFIVKGTVYTMAEGRLSDYIISQKNKFIPVTDAEVQYLGEGGKILDEKKIKREVVFINVDKIEMIEYL
;
A
#
# COMPACT_ATOMS: atom_id res chain seq x y z
N MET A 1 -17.82 -2.65 -27.12
CA MET A 1 -17.89 -3.31 -25.82
C MET A 1 -16.52 -3.26 -25.17
N GLN A 2 -16.46 -2.65 -24.02
CA GLN A 2 -15.21 -2.59 -23.28
C GLN A 2 -15.02 -3.86 -22.45
N MET A 3 -13.92 -4.53 -22.67
CA MET A 3 -13.52 -5.59 -21.79
C MET A 3 -12.83 -4.97 -20.58
N GLN A 4 -13.43 -5.12 -19.44
CA GLN A 4 -12.77 -4.73 -18.19
C GLN A 4 -12.04 -5.94 -17.63
N ILE A 5 -10.76 -5.74 -17.35
CA ILE A 5 -10.00 -6.76 -16.64
C ILE A 5 -10.42 -6.69 -15.17
N PRO A 6 -10.92 -7.79 -14.60
CA PRO A 6 -11.32 -7.79 -13.20
C PRO A 6 -10.15 -7.45 -12.30
N LYS A 7 -10.39 -6.55 -11.36
CA LYS A 7 -9.41 -6.21 -10.35
C LYS A 7 -9.84 -6.78 -9.01
N GLN A 8 -8.90 -7.29 -8.27
CA GLN A 8 -9.13 -7.82 -6.95
C GLN A 8 -8.72 -6.77 -5.92
N LYS A 9 -9.61 -6.54 -4.94
CA LYS A 9 -9.31 -5.70 -3.80
C LYS A 9 -8.53 -6.52 -2.78
N VAL A 10 -7.40 -5.98 -2.35
CA VAL A 10 -6.56 -6.64 -1.37
C VAL A 10 -6.25 -5.69 -0.23
N ARG A 11 -6.59 -6.08 1.00
CA ARG A 11 -6.24 -5.30 2.18
C ARG A 11 -4.81 -5.64 2.58
N VAL A 12 -4.00 -4.61 2.77
CA VAL A 12 -2.59 -4.78 3.06
C VAL A 12 -2.12 -3.83 4.15
N ARG A 13 -1.02 -4.23 4.78
CA ARG A 13 -0.24 -3.36 5.63
C ARG A 13 1.12 -3.18 4.99
N ILE A 14 1.50 -1.93 4.78
CA ILE A 14 2.77 -1.56 4.15
C ILE A 14 3.60 -0.82 5.17
N LYS A 15 4.83 -1.29 5.35
CA LYS A 15 5.78 -0.62 6.22
C LYS A 15 6.91 -0.01 5.41
N THR A 16 7.18 1.24 5.67
CA THR A 16 8.36 1.94 5.18
C THR A 16 9.18 2.41 6.38
N GLU A 17 10.30 3.04 6.11
CA GLU A 17 11.13 3.61 7.16
C GLU A 17 10.39 4.73 7.93
N SER A 18 9.51 5.45 7.27
CA SER A 18 8.88 6.65 7.82
C SER A 18 7.44 6.48 8.28
N PHE A 19 6.77 5.39 7.86
CA PHE A 19 5.36 5.20 8.21
C PHE A 19 4.91 3.76 8.02
N ILE A 20 3.77 3.47 8.64
CA ILE A 20 3.01 2.25 8.38
C ILE A 20 1.68 2.69 7.79
N VAL A 21 1.24 2.04 6.73
CA VAL A 21 -0.07 2.31 6.14
C VAL A 21 -0.86 1.01 6.00
N LYS A 22 -2.11 1.04 6.40
CA LYS A 22 -3.07 -0.04 6.17
C LYS A 22 -4.08 0.47 5.15
N GLY A 23 -4.36 -0.31 4.15
CA GLY A 23 -5.30 0.12 3.13
C GLY A 23 -5.56 -0.95 2.09
N THR A 24 -6.21 -0.54 1.02
CA THR A 24 -6.61 -1.42 -0.06
C THR A 24 -5.80 -1.11 -1.31
N VAL A 25 -5.23 -2.15 -1.90
CA VAL A 25 -4.63 -2.07 -3.23
C VAL A 25 -5.48 -2.90 -4.18
N TYR A 26 -5.42 -2.57 -5.46
CA TYR A 26 -6.17 -3.28 -6.50
C TYR A 26 -5.18 -4.02 -7.38
N THR A 27 -5.27 -5.33 -7.38
CA THR A 27 -4.42 -6.18 -8.20
C THR A 27 -5.23 -6.82 -9.31
N MET A 28 -4.56 -7.41 -10.29
CA MET A 28 -5.25 -8.23 -11.28
C MET A 28 -5.82 -9.47 -10.58
N ALA A 29 -6.99 -9.93 -11.00
CA ALA A 29 -7.70 -11.01 -10.32
C ALA A 29 -6.89 -12.29 -10.17
N GLU A 30 -5.99 -12.59 -11.11
CA GLU A 30 -5.13 -13.77 -11.05
C GLU A 30 -3.70 -13.44 -10.64
N GLY A 31 -3.42 -12.16 -10.35
CA GLY A 31 -2.09 -11.73 -10.00
C GLY A 31 -1.79 -11.88 -8.52
N ARG A 32 -0.54 -12.18 -8.22
CA ARG A 32 -0.05 -12.15 -6.85
C ARG A 32 0.32 -10.72 -6.49
N LEU A 33 0.19 -10.39 -5.20
CA LEU A 33 0.57 -9.07 -4.72
C LEU A 33 2.03 -8.75 -5.03
N SER A 34 2.93 -9.73 -4.87
CA SER A 34 4.34 -9.55 -5.19
C SER A 34 4.56 -9.22 -6.67
N ASP A 35 3.84 -9.90 -7.55
CA ASP A 35 3.94 -9.62 -8.99
C ASP A 35 3.42 -8.24 -9.32
N TYR A 36 2.35 -7.82 -8.67
CA TYR A 36 1.80 -6.48 -8.85
C TYR A 36 2.84 -5.42 -8.48
N ILE A 37 3.48 -5.56 -7.32
CA ILE A 37 4.48 -4.59 -6.85
C ILE A 37 5.69 -4.56 -7.79
N ILE A 38 6.19 -5.73 -8.17
CA ILE A 38 7.38 -5.84 -9.04
C ILE A 38 7.12 -5.30 -10.43
N SER A 39 5.91 -5.51 -10.96
CA SER A 39 5.57 -5.13 -12.34
C SER A 39 5.20 -3.66 -12.51
N GLN A 40 5.15 -2.87 -11.43
CA GLN A 40 4.75 -1.48 -11.54
C GLN A 40 5.77 -0.68 -12.35
N LYS A 41 5.32 -0.12 -13.45
CA LYS A 41 6.11 0.79 -14.28
C LYS A 41 6.29 2.13 -13.61
N ASN A 42 5.30 2.55 -12.84
CA ASN A 42 5.37 3.75 -12.03
C ASN A 42 5.93 3.38 -10.65
N LYS A 43 6.72 4.28 -10.09
CA LYS A 43 7.29 4.06 -8.76
C LYS A 43 6.28 4.22 -7.64
N PHE A 44 5.08 4.65 -7.95
CA PHE A 44 4.03 4.89 -6.94
C PHE A 44 2.85 3.99 -7.19
N ILE A 45 2.34 3.41 -6.11
CA ILE A 45 1.10 2.64 -6.14
C ILE A 45 0.04 3.35 -5.29
N PRO A 46 -1.22 3.39 -5.77
CA PRO A 46 -2.30 3.95 -4.97
C PRO A 46 -2.77 2.96 -3.91
N VAL A 47 -2.98 3.48 -2.70
CA VAL A 47 -3.59 2.73 -1.60
C VAL A 47 -4.81 3.52 -1.17
N THR A 48 -5.98 2.90 -1.26
CA THR A 48 -7.25 3.54 -0.93
C THR A 48 -7.70 3.12 0.47
N ASP A 49 -8.62 3.91 1.04
CA ASP A 49 -9.10 3.68 2.41
C ASP A 49 -7.93 3.48 3.37
N ALA A 50 -7.00 4.40 3.32
CA ALA A 50 -5.71 4.26 3.99
C ALA A 50 -5.75 4.82 5.40
N GLU A 51 -5.12 4.10 6.32
CA GLU A 51 -4.78 4.61 7.65
C GLU A 51 -3.27 4.69 7.75
N VAL A 52 -2.76 5.90 8.00
CA VAL A 52 -1.33 6.16 8.03
C VAL A 52 -0.90 6.47 9.45
N GLN A 53 0.19 5.83 9.89
CA GLN A 53 0.80 6.08 11.17
C GLN A 53 2.27 6.38 10.95
N TYR A 54 2.70 7.57 11.37
CA TYR A 54 4.08 8.00 11.14
C TYR A 54 5.02 7.44 12.20
N LEU A 55 6.23 7.14 11.76
CA LEU A 55 7.29 6.59 12.60
C LEU A 55 8.40 7.61 12.76
N GLY A 56 9.01 7.63 13.95
CA GLY A 56 10.19 8.42 14.24
C GLY A 56 11.46 7.59 14.11
N GLU A 57 12.54 8.12 14.65
CA GLU A 57 13.83 7.46 14.64
C GLU A 57 13.77 6.07 15.29
N GLY A 58 14.46 5.13 14.69
CA GLY A 58 14.49 3.76 15.17
C GLY A 58 13.20 3.00 14.95
N GLY A 59 12.31 3.51 14.11
CA GLY A 59 11.04 2.87 13.82
C GLY A 59 10.00 3.00 14.92
N LYS A 60 10.21 3.92 15.85
CA LYS A 60 9.25 4.15 16.95
C LYS A 60 8.02 4.90 16.43
N ILE A 61 6.87 4.53 16.93
CA ILE A 61 5.63 5.23 16.62
C ILE A 61 5.68 6.61 17.26
N LEU A 62 5.62 7.66 16.42
CA LEU A 62 5.63 9.04 16.89
C LEU A 62 4.35 9.43 17.57
N ASP A 63 3.23 8.96 17.02
CA ASP A 63 1.90 9.28 17.51
C ASP A 63 1.03 8.06 17.27
N GLU A 64 0.32 7.62 18.28
CA GLU A 64 -0.59 6.49 18.14
C GLU A 64 -1.80 6.85 17.28
N LYS A 65 -2.02 8.12 17.03
CA LYS A 65 -3.13 8.58 16.22
C LYS A 65 -2.92 8.17 14.76
N LYS A 66 -3.90 7.47 14.21
CA LYS A 66 -3.89 7.08 12.81
C LYS A 66 -4.59 8.14 11.99
N ILE A 67 -3.98 8.51 10.88
CA ILE A 67 -4.52 9.50 9.97
C ILE A 67 -5.21 8.77 8.82
N LYS A 68 -6.50 9.05 8.64
CA LYS A 68 -7.26 8.45 7.55
C LYS A 68 -7.15 9.29 6.29
N ARG A 69 -6.91 8.61 5.17
CA ARG A 69 -6.83 9.22 3.85
C ARG A 69 -7.64 8.40 2.86
N GLU A 70 -8.32 9.06 1.94
CA GLU A 70 -9.05 8.35 0.88
C GLU A 70 -8.09 7.62 -0.04
N VAL A 71 -6.99 8.25 -0.36
CA VAL A 71 -5.95 7.65 -1.19
C VAL A 71 -4.60 8.24 -0.84
N VAL A 72 -3.59 7.36 -0.80
CA VAL A 72 -2.18 7.78 -0.71
C VAL A 72 -1.42 7.04 -1.79
N PHE A 73 -0.35 7.66 -2.28
CA PHE A 73 0.52 7.05 -3.29
C PHE A 73 1.84 6.71 -2.62
N ILE A 74 2.18 5.43 -2.65
CA ILE A 74 3.36 4.91 -1.95
C ILE A 74 4.45 4.63 -2.96
N ASN A 75 5.65 5.14 -2.69
CA ASN A 75 6.82 4.84 -3.52
C ASN A 75 7.24 3.39 -3.26
N VAL A 76 7.15 2.55 -4.30
CA VAL A 76 7.45 1.12 -4.16
C VAL A 76 8.90 0.86 -3.76
N ASP A 77 9.82 1.74 -4.13
CA ASP A 77 11.23 1.59 -3.79
C ASP A 77 11.49 1.80 -2.28
N LYS A 78 10.52 2.37 -1.57
CA LYS A 78 10.65 2.63 -0.13
C LYS A 78 9.95 1.59 0.72
N ILE A 79 9.28 0.64 0.12
CA ILE A 79 8.55 -0.40 0.85
C ILE A 79 9.55 -1.39 1.43
N GLU A 80 9.59 -1.50 2.75
CA GLU A 80 10.39 -2.51 3.44
C GLU A 80 9.64 -3.83 3.56
N MET A 81 8.34 -3.75 3.80
CA MET A 81 7.50 -4.92 3.98
C MET A 81 6.08 -4.60 3.56
N ILE A 82 5.45 -5.54 2.90
CA ILE A 82 4.03 -5.50 2.60
C ILE A 82 3.44 -6.85 2.93
N GLU A 83 2.33 -6.85 3.65
CA GLU A 83 1.69 -8.10 4.06
C GLU A 83 0.18 -8.01 3.91
N TYR A 84 -0.44 -9.16 3.74
CA TYR A 84 -1.89 -9.24 3.73
C TYR A 84 -2.45 -9.01 5.13
N LEU A 85 -3.57 -8.35 5.19
CA LEU A 85 -4.32 -8.22 6.43
C LEU A 85 -5.32 -9.33 6.61
#